data_207f545b138b5503681bd8f727215d0a
#
_entry.id   207f545b138b5503681bd8f727215d0a
#
_cell.length_a   1.000
_cell.length_b   1.000
_cell.length_c   1.000
_cell.angle_alpha   90.00
_cell.angle_beta   90.00
_cell.angle_gamma   90.00
#
_symmetry.space_group_name_H-M   'P 1'
#
loop_
_entity.id
_entity.type
_entity.pdbx_description
1 polymer ?
#
loop_
_entity_poly.entity_id
_entity_poly.type
_entity_poly.pdbx_seq_one_letter_code
_entity_poly.pdbx_strand_id
1 'polypeptide(L)'
;MTIETEWRDYDVIVVGSGGAGSIAARVAADEGARVLVVSKDPIGCSDTKISEGNATVRAVAVDDDTEETLSENVRMAGGNLPVKEITNAFAKDSQSAFDLFRTQGLRPAIDHERDGPKATPMAFGGHNKRRSVGLPNHGIAFGHANWNAVVQGNGVDYLEDAWFLDLVTGETKDDKTRIVGGLIYDASGGKLIAVRAPAVIIAAGGLSTLFFPKTDTMRGNTGDSYAVAARAGAELVDMEQVQFLPFCLASPPSFEGLLVGEPATASFLGVLRDKNGKVILDSVYQRTRAECSAAIMRAVASGRGSPNGGAYLDMTGNKVLPRSGPYFMRYLQTCLPGAYRNAVQAFSKPVSKCDEPWEVRPSAHYHMGGLRADADGASVKGEGAGDRSLGIDGLFAAGQAMGGVFGANRLGSTSLAEVSVFGSRAARAATATARAFEGRIDDAAFAPLIEATTKRFGQRGDVAAAALKLELQKDAWDAVGPARTEAGIAAFGSLIDRLTARLDDVAIPNYATFNQSFIEFEELRNLLETAKAVAAAALERDASLGGHVRLDKDEISVFAEPYSTVVHRDADGHYCVRRVARPKTPLKQLLAYK
;
A
#
# COMPACT_ATOMS: atom_id res chain seq x y z
N MET A 1 -28.03 15.90 -19.19
CA MET A 1 -27.33 15.11 -20.22
C MET A 1 -27.46 13.65 -19.83
N THR A 2 -27.74 12.77 -20.76
CA THR A 2 -27.66 11.31 -20.49
C THR A 2 -26.27 10.89 -20.88
N ILE A 3 -25.47 10.43 -19.93
CA ILE A 3 -24.18 9.84 -20.24
C ILE A 3 -24.39 8.46 -20.87
N GLU A 4 -23.67 8.17 -21.95
CA GLU A 4 -23.73 6.88 -22.62
C GLU A 4 -23.21 5.78 -21.71
N THR A 5 -23.86 4.61 -21.73
CA THR A 5 -23.38 3.41 -21.03
C THR A 5 -23.10 2.32 -22.05
N GLU A 6 -21.82 1.94 -22.16
CA GLU A 6 -21.35 0.82 -22.97
C GLU A 6 -21.32 -0.46 -22.12
N TRP A 7 -21.69 -1.60 -22.69
CA TRP A 7 -21.66 -2.89 -22.01
C TRP A 7 -20.56 -3.78 -22.54
N ARG A 8 -19.80 -4.41 -21.62
CA ARG A 8 -18.75 -5.37 -21.94
C ARG A 8 -18.86 -6.61 -21.08
N ASP A 9 -18.28 -7.74 -21.57
CA ASP A 9 -18.25 -9.03 -20.87
C ASP A 9 -16.80 -9.51 -20.78
N TYR A 10 -16.38 -9.85 -19.56
CA TYR A 10 -15.07 -10.43 -19.26
C TYR A 10 -15.19 -11.54 -18.23
N ASP A 11 -14.17 -12.39 -18.11
CA ASP A 11 -14.10 -13.41 -17.08
C ASP A 11 -13.55 -12.81 -15.76
N VAL A 12 -12.55 -11.90 -15.89
CA VAL A 12 -11.89 -11.25 -14.76
C VAL A 12 -11.70 -9.76 -15.05
N ILE A 13 -12.08 -8.90 -14.11
CA ILE A 13 -11.67 -7.49 -14.09
C ILE A 13 -10.48 -7.36 -13.12
N VAL A 14 -9.42 -6.68 -13.55
CA VAL A 14 -8.29 -6.30 -12.70
C VAL A 14 -8.28 -4.78 -12.54
N VAL A 15 -8.43 -4.30 -11.31
CA VAL A 15 -8.47 -2.87 -10.99
C VAL A 15 -7.08 -2.42 -10.56
N GLY A 16 -6.42 -1.65 -11.41
CA GLY A 16 -5.05 -1.17 -11.23
C GLY A 16 -4.03 -1.89 -12.12
N SER A 17 -3.04 -1.13 -12.63
CA SER A 17 -1.98 -1.59 -13.53
C SER A 17 -0.58 -1.57 -12.91
N GLY A 18 -0.49 -1.49 -11.57
CA GLY A 18 0.75 -1.62 -10.82
C GLY A 18 1.30 -3.05 -10.83
N GLY A 19 2.32 -3.33 -10.00
CA GLY A 19 2.95 -4.64 -9.96
C GLY A 19 1.98 -5.80 -9.77
N ALA A 20 1.04 -5.68 -8.82
CA ALA A 20 0.08 -6.74 -8.53
C ALA A 20 -0.93 -6.94 -9.67
N GLY A 21 -1.51 -5.84 -10.17
CA GLY A 21 -2.52 -5.92 -11.23
C GLY A 21 -1.95 -6.43 -12.55
N SER A 22 -0.76 -5.99 -12.93
CA SER A 22 -0.09 -6.45 -14.17
C SER A 22 0.26 -7.93 -14.13
N ILE A 23 0.77 -8.41 -13.00
CA ILE A 23 1.02 -9.85 -12.79
C ILE A 23 -0.30 -10.62 -12.80
N ALA A 24 -1.32 -10.11 -12.09
CA ALA A 24 -2.62 -10.77 -12.04
C ALA A 24 -3.26 -10.87 -13.45
N ALA A 25 -3.23 -9.80 -14.22
CA ALA A 25 -3.76 -9.80 -15.59
C ALA A 25 -3.04 -10.81 -16.48
N ARG A 26 -1.70 -10.84 -16.42
CA ARG A 26 -0.90 -11.77 -17.24
C ARG A 26 -1.18 -13.22 -16.85
N VAL A 27 -1.15 -13.54 -15.56
CA VAL A 27 -1.38 -14.91 -15.09
C VAL A 27 -2.81 -15.38 -15.40
N ALA A 28 -3.83 -14.52 -15.21
CA ALA A 28 -5.20 -14.88 -15.54
C ALA A 28 -5.38 -15.14 -17.05
N ALA A 29 -4.76 -14.33 -17.90
CA ALA A 29 -4.80 -14.51 -19.35
C ALA A 29 -4.03 -15.77 -19.80
N ASP A 30 -2.87 -16.06 -19.19
CA ASP A 30 -2.12 -17.31 -19.44
C ASP A 30 -2.92 -18.56 -19.03
N GLU A 31 -3.76 -18.43 -18.00
CA GLU A 31 -4.74 -19.46 -17.62
C GLU A 31 -5.97 -19.49 -18.55
N GLY A 32 -6.06 -18.62 -19.55
CA GLY A 32 -7.11 -18.60 -20.58
C GLY A 32 -8.36 -17.79 -20.23
N ALA A 33 -8.33 -16.92 -19.23
CA ALA A 33 -9.39 -15.97 -18.94
C ALA A 33 -9.34 -14.77 -19.90
N ARG A 34 -10.49 -14.21 -20.25
CA ARG A 34 -10.61 -12.89 -20.88
C ARG A 34 -10.52 -11.83 -19.78
N VAL A 35 -9.50 -10.98 -19.84
CA VAL A 35 -9.17 -10.05 -18.76
C VAL A 35 -9.30 -8.62 -19.22
N LEU A 36 -9.94 -7.77 -18.40
CA LEU A 36 -9.93 -6.32 -18.55
C LEU A 36 -9.12 -5.69 -17.41
N VAL A 37 -8.06 -4.95 -17.75
CA VAL A 37 -7.35 -4.10 -16.81
C VAL A 37 -7.92 -2.67 -16.85
N VAL A 38 -8.24 -2.11 -15.69
CA VAL A 38 -8.73 -0.73 -15.56
C VAL A 38 -7.72 0.09 -14.78
N SER A 39 -7.23 1.19 -15.36
CA SER A 39 -6.20 2.03 -14.75
C SER A 39 -6.53 3.52 -14.90
N LYS A 40 -6.35 4.28 -13.82
CA LYS A 40 -6.42 5.75 -13.84
C LYS A 40 -5.25 6.37 -14.61
N ASP A 41 -4.06 5.80 -14.40
CA ASP A 41 -2.80 6.24 -14.98
C ASP A 41 -2.43 5.37 -16.19
N PRO A 42 -1.50 5.80 -17.03
CA PRO A 42 -0.94 4.96 -18.10
C PRO A 42 -0.40 3.64 -17.56
N ILE A 43 -0.59 2.56 -18.32
CA ILE A 43 -0.15 1.21 -17.94
C ILE A 43 1.34 1.20 -17.57
N GLY A 44 1.65 0.57 -16.44
CA GLY A 44 3.01 0.51 -15.88
C GLY A 44 3.45 1.76 -15.11
N CYS A 45 2.66 2.84 -15.09
CA CYS A 45 2.88 3.99 -14.22
C CYS A 45 2.24 3.73 -12.84
N SER A 46 3.06 3.52 -11.82
CA SER A 46 2.59 3.14 -10.47
C SER A 46 3.71 3.31 -9.45
N ASP A 47 3.40 3.13 -8.16
CA ASP A 47 4.42 3.10 -7.09
C ASP A 47 5.51 2.05 -7.35
N THR A 48 5.16 0.94 -8.00
CA THR A 48 6.13 -0.06 -8.43
C THR A 48 7.22 0.56 -9.32
N LYS A 49 6.86 1.44 -10.27
CA LYS A 49 7.79 2.10 -11.20
C LYS A 49 8.68 3.13 -10.52
N ILE A 50 8.16 3.87 -9.54
CA ILE A 50 8.92 4.91 -8.82
C ILE A 50 9.70 4.37 -7.62
N SER A 51 9.53 3.08 -7.27
CA SER A 51 10.21 2.42 -6.16
C SER A 51 11.72 2.30 -6.37
N GLU A 52 12.47 1.98 -5.30
CA GLU A 52 13.91 1.67 -5.38
C GLU A 52 14.19 0.31 -6.05
N GLY A 53 13.17 -0.43 -6.46
CA GLY A 53 13.31 -1.62 -7.30
C GLY A 53 14.02 -2.80 -6.63
N ASN A 54 13.72 -3.04 -5.36
CA ASN A 54 14.25 -4.18 -4.62
C ASN A 54 13.13 -5.18 -4.29
N ALA A 55 13.33 -6.45 -4.63
CA ALA A 55 12.41 -7.54 -4.34
C ALA A 55 13.03 -8.56 -3.38
N THR A 56 12.23 -9.09 -2.46
CA THR A 56 12.62 -10.19 -1.58
C THR A 56 12.52 -11.52 -2.34
N VAL A 57 13.63 -12.27 -2.35
CA VAL A 57 13.72 -13.61 -2.92
C VAL A 57 14.33 -14.52 -1.87
N ARG A 58 13.57 -15.51 -1.38
CA ARG A 58 14.04 -16.47 -0.39
C ARG A 58 15.23 -17.25 -0.93
N ALA A 59 16.18 -17.59 -0.06
CA ALA A 59 17.37 -18.39 -0.34
C ALA A 59 18.29 -17.83 -1.46
N VAL A 60 18.13 -16.58 -1.86
CA VAL A 60 18.96 -15.99 -2.95
C VAL A 60 20.44 -15.83 -2.55
N ALA A 61 20.75 -15.64 -1.26
CA ALA A 61 22.10 -15.43 -0.78
C ALA A 61 22.67 -16.60 0.05
N VAL A 62 21.79 -17.38 0.68
CA VAL A 62 22.17 -18.47 1.62
C VAL A 62 21.16 -19.61 1.52
N ASP A 63 21.64 -20.85 1.60
CA ASP A 63 20.81 -22.04 1.37
C ASP A 63 19.95 -22.41 2.59
N ASP A 64 20.33 -21.97 3.79
CA ASP A 64 19.60 -22.23 5.04
C ASP A 64 18.41 -21.27 5.28
N ASP A 65 18.03 -20.50 4.29
CA ASP A 65 16.85 -19.61 4.33
C ASP A 65 15.59 -20.36 3.97
N THR A 66 14.97 -20.98 4.95
CA THR A 66 13.76 -21.82 4.80
C THR A 66 12.49 -20.98 4.66
N GLU A 67 11.40 -21.60 4.22
CA GLU A 67 10.06 -20.99 4.17
C GLU A 67 9.62 -20.52 5.56
N GLU A 68 9.83 -21.35 6.58
CA GLU A 68 9.52 -21.00 7.95
C GLU A 68 10.33 -19.79 8.44
N THR A 69 11.63 -19.73 8.11
CA THR A 69 12.51 -18.63 8.50
C THR A 69 12.02 -17.30 7.92
N LEU A 70 11.62 -17.25 6.65
CA LEU A 70 11.08 -16.03 6.04
C LEU A 70 9.69 -15.70 6.59
N SER A 71 8.79 -16.68 6.68
CA SER A 71 7.43 -16.49 7.20
C SER A 71 7.43 -15.93 8.62
N GLU A 72 8.21 -16.52 9.53
CA GLU A 72 8.33 -16.04 10.91
C GLU A 72 9.00 -14.67 11.00
N ASN A 73 10.01 -14.37 10.16
CA ASN A 73 10.62 -13.05 10.13
C ASN A 73 9.59 -11.96 9.74
N VAL A 74 8.72 -12.22 8.77
CA VAL A 74 7.63 -11.29 8.40
C VAL A 74 6.62 -11.15 9.55
N ARG A 75 6.20 -12.26 10.17
CA ARG A 75 5.25 -12.23 11.29
C ARG A 75 5.78 -11.45 12.50
N MET A 76 7.01 -11.73 12.90
CA MET A 76 7.65 -11.04 14.03
C MET A 76 7.80 -9.54 13.75
N ALA A 77 8.29 -9.17 12.57
CA ALA A 77 8.43 -7.78 12.17
C ALA A 77 7.09 -7.04 12.16
N GLY A 78 6.02 -7.72 11.76
CA GLY A 78 4.64 -7.22 11.75
C GLY A 78 3.92 -7.26 13.09
N GLY A 79 4.61 -7.49 14.22
CA GLY A 79 4.02 -7.50 15.57
C GLY A 79 3.07 -8.66 15.82
N ASN A 80 3.26 -9.79 15.15
CA ASN A 80 2.37 -10.97 15.14
C ASN A 80 0.95 -10.70 14.60
N LEU A 81 0.70 -9.58 13.94
CA LEU A 81 -0.58 -9.33 13.25
C LEU A 81 -0.71 -10.09 11.93
N PRO A 82 0.40 -10.32 11.14
CA PRO A 82 0.30 -11.06 9.89
C PRO A 82 -0.33 -12.45 10.06
N VAL A 83 -1.17 -12.81 9.09
CA VAL A 83 -1.82 -14.13 9.05
C VAL A 83 -0.80 -15.20 8.65
N LYS A 84 -0.68 -16.28 9.42
CA LYS A 84 0.37 -17.29 9.23
C LYS A 84 0.27 -17.97 7.86
N GLU A 85 -0.93 -18.29 7.43
CA GLU A 85 -1.21 -18.91 6.13
C GLU A 85 -0.76 -18.02 4.97
N ILE A 86 -0.97 -16.72 5.11
CA ILE A 86 -0.54 -15.71 4.11
C ILE A 86 0.98 -15.59 4.09
N THR A 87 1.64 -15.48 5.25
CA THR A 87 3.11 -15.37 5.29
C THR A 87 3.81 -16.65 4.85
N ASN A 88 3.20 -17.82 5.07
CA ASN A 88 3.69 -19.10 4.54
C ASN A 88 3.60 -19.13 3.01
N ALA A 89 2.48 -18.70 2.44
CA ALA A 89 2.31 -18.58 0.98
C ALA A 89 3.33 -17.60 0.38
N PHE A 90 3.53 -16.44 1.01
CA PHE A 90 4.56 -15.48 0.62
C PHE A 90 5.96 -16.09 0.61
N ALA A 91 6.34 -16.76 1.70
CA ALA A 91 7.65 -17.38 1.82
C ALA A 91 7.88 -18.52 0.80
N LYS A 92 6.85 -19.34 0.59
CA LYS A 92 6.88 -20.46 -0.36
C LYS A 92 7.10 -19.98 -1.79
N ASP A 93 6.32 -18.99 -2.22
CA ASP A 93 6.23 -18.61 -3.64
C ASP A 93 7.18 -17.48 -4.04
N SER A 94 7.93 -16.87 -3.09
CA SER A 94 8.75 -15.67 -3.37
C SER A 94 9.83 -15.86 -4.46
N GLN A 95 10.33 -17.08 -4.65
CA GLN A 95 11.31 -17.40 -5.70
C GLN A 95 10.64 -17.45 -7.07
N SER A 96 9.62 -18.30 -7.22
CA SER A 96 8.89 -18.47 -8.49
C SER A 96 8.17 -17.20 -8.92
N ALA A 97 7.66 -16.42 -7.96
CA ALA A 97 7.03 -15.15 -8.23
C ALA A 97 8.00 -14.08 -8.78
N PHE A 98 9.27 -14.10 -8.36
CA PHE A 98 10.29 -13.23 -8.95
C PHE A 98 10.58 -13.61 -10.42
N ASP A 99 10.53 -14.90 -10.72
CA ASP A 99 10.73 -15.39 -12.09
C ASP A 99 9.62 -14.94 -13.05
N LEU A 100 8.39 -14.69 -12.57
CA LEU A 100 7.33 -14.10 -13.40
C LEU A 100 7.75 -12.72 -13.96
N PHE A 101 8.35 -11.86 -13.15
CA PHE A 101 8.89 -10.60 -13.65
C PHE A 101 10.03 -10.82 -14.67
N ARG A 102 10.85 -11.84 -14.48
CA ARG A 102 11.93 -12.17 -15.43
C ARG A 102 11.37 -12.59 -16.81
N THR A 103 10.29 -13.34 -16.84
CA THR A 103 9.60 -13.68 -18.10
C THR A 103 9.05 -12.45 -18.82
N GLN A 104 8.71 -11.40 -18.07
CA GLN A 104 8.21 -10.13 -18.60
C GLN A 104 9.31 -9.12 -18.93
N GLY A 105 10.57 -9.56 -18.94
CA GLY A 105 11.69 -8.73 -19.38
C GLY A 105 12.58 -8.17 -18.27
N LEU A 106 12.30 -8.46 -16.98
CA LEU A 106 13.17 -8.05 -15.89
C LEU A 106 14.55 -8.72 -15.99
N ARG A 107 15.62 -7.94 -15.83
CA ARG A 107 17.02 -8.43 -15.94
C ARG A 107 17.82 -8.03 -14.71
N PRO A 108 17.82 -8.83 -13.62
CA PRO A 108 18.67 -8.61 -12.46
C PRO A 108 20.15 -8.88 -12.81
N ALA A 109 21.06 -8.34 -12.01
CA ALA A 109 22.44 -8.79 -12.02
C ALA A 109 22.50 -10.27 -11.62
N ILE A 110 23.40 -11.02 -12.25
CA ILE A 110 23.57 -12.47 -12.02
C ILE A 110 24.73 -12.71 -11.04
N ASP A 111 24.50 -13.60 -10.12
CA ASP A 111 25.52 -14.24 -9.29
C ASP A 111 25.96 -15.52 -10.01
N HIS A 112 27.15 -15.47 -10.61
CA HIS A 112 27.66 -16.60 -11.41
C HIS A 112 28.08 -17.81 -10.55
N GLU A 113 28.30 -17.64 -9.26
CA GLU A 113 28.61 -18.76 -8.36
C GLU A 113 27.33 -19.55 -7.97
N ARG A 114 26.20 -18.86 -7.92
CA ARG A 114 24.89 -19.43 -7.53
C ARG A 114 23.94 -19.66 -8.71
N ASP A 115 24.35 -19.27 -9.90
CA ASP A 115 23.54 -19.33 -11.14
C ASP A 115 22.13 -18.74 -10.96
N GLY A 116 22.06 -17.54 -10.35
CA GLY A 116 20.79 -16.89 -10.02
C GLY A 116 20.88 -15.38 -9.86
N PRO A 117 19.79 -14.72 -9.47
CA PRO A 117 19.81 -13.29 -9.19
C PRO A 117 20.79 -12.94 -8.06
N LYS A 118 21.55 -11.85 -8.23
CA LYS A 118 22.53 -11.41 -7.23
C LYS A 118 21.84 -10.68 -6.08
N ALA A 119 22.05 -11.21 -4.87
CA ALA A 119 21.56 -10.55 -3.65
C ALA A 119 22.30 -9.23 -3.38
N THR A 120 21.60 -8.29 -2.71
CA THR A 120 22.23 -7.08 -2.19
C THR A 120 23.33 -7.41 -1.17
N PRO A 121 24.36 -6.53 -1.01
CA PRO A 121 25.49 -6.80 -0.13
C PRO A 121 25.12 -6.99 1.35
N MET A 122 24.03 -6.36 1.78
CA MET A 122 23.54 -6.41 3.16
C MET A 122 22.05 -6.77 3.20
N ALA A 123 21.59 -7.28 4.33
CA ALA A 123 20.18 -7.43 4.61
C ALA A 123 19.51 -6.05 4.72
N PHE A 124 18.31 -5.90 4.13
CA PHE A 124 17.47 -4.72 4.35
C PHE A 124 16.92 -4.71 5.79
N GLY A 125 16.53 -3.51 6.26
CA GLY A 125 16.07 -3.30 7.62
C GLY A 125 14.99 -4.28 8.06
N GLY A 126 15.24 -4.97 9.17
CA GLY A 126 14.36 -5.96 9.79
C GLY A 126 14.53 -7.40 9.28
N HIS A 127 15.22 -7.62 8.16
CA HIS A 127 15.53 -8.98 7.71
C HIS A 127 16.66 -9.62 8.52
N ASN A 128 16.46 -10.85 8.94
CA ASN A 128 17.50 -11.66 9.60
C ASN A 128 18.47 -12.35 8.62
N LYS A 129 18.19 -12.31 7.30
CA LYS A 129 19.03 -12.85 6.24
C LYS A 129 19.04 -11.92 5.02
N ARG A 130 20.04 -12.03 4.15
CA ARG A 130 20.10 -11.30 2.89
C ARG A 130 19.17 -11.96 1.88
N ARG A 131 18.07 -11.26 1.54
CA ARG A 131 17.03 -11.76 0.63
C ARG A 131 16.68 -10.81 -0.49
N SER A 132 17.29 -9.62 -0.52
CA SER A 132 16.90 -8.60 -1.47
C SER A 132 17.70 -8.71 -2.77
N VAL A 133 17.00 -8.64 -3.88
CA VAL A 133 17.55 -8.51 -5.23
C VAL A 133 17.23 -7.11 -5.74
N GLY A 134 18.26 -6.34 -6.02
CA GLY A 134 18.13 -5.01 -6.62
C GLY A 134 18.33 -5.04 -8.13
N LEU A 135 17.78 -4.03 -8.81
CA LEU A 135 17.89 -3.89 -10.26
C LEU A 135 18.69 -2.65 -10.64
N PRO A 136 19.48 -2.70 -11.71
CA PRO A 136 20.27 -1.56 -12.18
C PRO A 136 19.43 -0.32 -12.49
N ASN A 137 18.21 -0.50 -13.00
CA ASN A 137 17.28 0.56 -13.36
C ASN A 137 16.13 0.73 -12.38
N HIS A 138 16.29 0.22 -11.14
CA HIS A 138 15.33 0.36 -10.04
C HIS A 138 13.90 -0.04 -10.43
N GLY A 139 12.91 0.63 -9.85
CA GLY A 139 11.49 0.46 -10.13
C GLY A 139 11.11 0.69 -11.59
N ILE A 140 11.88 1.48 -12.34
CA ILE A 140 11.66 1.69 -13.78
C ILE A 140 11.65 0.35 -14.52
N ALA A 141 12.57 -0.57 -14.20
CA ALA A 141 12.60 -1.89 -14.82
C ALA A 141 11.33 -2.71 -14.53
N PHE A 142 10.82 -2.64 -13.29
CA PHE A 142 9.54 -3.25 -12.95
C PHE A 142 8.36 -2.60 -13.69
N GLY A 143 8.35 -1.27 -13.83
CA GLY A 143 7.33 -0.56 -14.61
C GLY A 143 7.29 -1.01 -16.08
N HIS A 144 8.43 -1.25 -16.68
CA HIS A 144 8.50 -1.81 -18.04
C HIS A 144 8.05 -3.27 -18.09
N ALA A 145 8.39 -4.09 -17.10
CA ALA A 145 7.86 -5.46 -17.01
C ALA A 145 6.33 -5.47 -16.88
N ASN A 146 5.76 -4.57 -16.06
CA ASN A 146 4.32 -4.40 -15.94
C ASN A 146 3.67 -3.99 -17.27
N TRP A 147 4.28 -3.05 -17.98
CA TRP A 147 3.81 -2.63 -19.31
C TRP A 147 3.81 -3.80 -20.29
N ASN A 148 4.91 -4.58 -20.34
CA ASN A 148 5.00 -5.77 -21.18
C ASN A 148 3.91 -6.80 -20.84
N ALA A 149 3.63 -7.02 -19.56
CA ALA A 149 2.63 -7.98 -19.10
C ALA A 149 1.23 -7.66 -19.63
N VAL A 150 0.86 -6.38 -19.64
CA VAL A 150 -0.49 -5.91 -19.99
C VAL A 150 -0.58 -5.59 -21.49
N VAL A 151 0.29 -4.70 -22.00
CA VAL A 151 0.14 -4.15 -23.36
C VAL A 151 0.57 -5.14 -24.44
N GLN A 152 1.56 -6.00 -24.16
CA GLN A 152 2.01 -7.05 -25.09
C GLN A 152 1.38 -8.42 -24.80
N GLY A 153 0.57 -8.53 -23.74
CA GLY A 153 -0.05 -9.77 -23.33
C GLY A 153 -1.26 -10.14 -24.19
N ASN A 154 -1.24 -11.31 -24.84
CA ASN A 154 -2.44 -11.83 -25.50
C ASN A 154 -3.54 -12.13 -24.48
N GLY A 155 -4.81 -11.81 -24.80
CA GLY A 155 -5.97 -12.08 -23.94
C GLY A 155 -6.16 -11.06 -22.82
N VAL A 156 -5.41 -9.95 -22.83
CA VAL A 156 -5.57 -8.82 -21.90
C VAL A 156 -6.02 -7.59 -22.67
N ASP A 157 -7.22 -7.11 -22.37
CA ASP A 157 -7.67 -5.79 -22.78
C ASP A 157 -7.41 -4.80 -21.64
N TYR A 158 -7.20 -3.52 -21.96
CA TYR A 158 -6.95 -2.51 -20.94
C TYR A 158 -7.62 -1.17 -21.26
N LEU A 159 -7.88 -0.41 -20.20
CA LEU A 159 -8.35 0.98 -20.24
C LEU A 159 -7.40 1.85 -19.42
N GLU A 160 -6.92 2.93 -20.01
CA GLU A 160 -6.22 4.04 -19.37
C GLU A 160 -7.17 5.23 -19.23
N ASP A 161 -6.83 6.22 -18.40
CA ASP A 161 -7.73 7.33 -18.07
C ASP A 161 -9.14 6.85 -17.65
N ALA A 162 -9.18 5.73 -16.93
CA ALA A 162 -10.41 5.03 -16.57
C ALA A 162 -10.51 4.82 -15.05
N TRP A 163 -11.58 5.32 -14.44
CA TRP A 163 -11.86 5.21 -13.01
C TRP A 163 -12.83 4.06 -12.74
N PHE A 164 -12.38 3.08 -11.99
CA PHE A 164 -13.27 2.04 -11.46
C PHE A 164 -14.11 2.65 -10.33
N LEU A 165 -15.40 2.87 -10.58
CA LEU A 165 -16.27 3.62 -9.67
C LEU A 165 -16.75 2.77 -8.50
N ASP A 166 -17.26 1.56 -8.80
CA ASP A 166 -17.75 0.64 -7.78
C ASP A 166 -17.90 -0.79 -8.29
N LEU A 167 -17.93 -1.73 -7.35
CA LEU A 167 -18.30 -3.13 -7.57
C LEU A 167 -19.81 -3.24 -7.73
N VAL A 168 -20.25 -4.13 -8.61
CA VAL A 168 -21.65 -4.54 -8.71
C VAL A 168 -21.78 -5.94 -8.12
N THR A 169 -22.67 -6.07 -7.15
CA THR A 169 -22.93 -7.32 -6.45
C THR A 169 -24.31 -7.87 -6.78
N GLY A 170 -24.44 -9.17 -6.69
CA GLY A 170 -25.69 -9.92 -6.75
C GLY A 170 -25.70 -10.99 -5.68
N GLU A 171 -26.65 -11.90 -5.75
CA GLU A 171 -26.78 -13.01 -4.81
C GLU A 171 -26.50 -14.34 -5.51
N THR A 172 -25.94 -15.29 -4.76
CA THR A 172 -25.84 -16.70 -5.17
C THR A 172 -27.16 -17.41 -4.92
N LYS A 173 -27.29 -18.65 -5.39
CA LYS A 173 -28.45 -19.50 -5.09
C LYS A 173 -28.66 -19.77 -3.58
N ASP A 174 -27.62 -19.58 -2.78
CA ASP A 174 -27.63 -19.77 -1.32
C ASP A 174 -27.69 -18.42 -0.57
N ASP A 175 -28.22 -17.38 -1.20
CA ASP A 175 -28.39 -16.01 -0.67
C ASP A 175 -27.08 -15.35 -0.18
N LYS A 176 -25.93 -15.75 -0.77
CA LYS A 176 -24.64 -15.13 -0.45
C LYS A 176 -24.32 -14.02 -1.45
N THR A 177 -23.67 -12.98 -0.94
CA THR A 177 -23.18 -11.88 -1.79
C THR A 177 -22.08 -12.39 -2.73
N ARG A 178 -22.20 -12.06 -4.01
CA ARG A 178 -21.20 -12.34 -5.03
C ARG A 178 -20.94 -11.15 -5.93
N ILE A 179 -19.78 -11.11 -6.57
CA ILE A 179 -19.48 -10.17 -7.64
C ILE A 179 -20.22 -10.59 -8.92
N VAL A 180 -20.81 -9.59 -9.58
CA VAL A 180 -21.39 -9.73 -10.92
C VAL A 180 -20.76 -8.73 -11.91
N GLY A 181 -19.84 -7.86 -11.45
CA GLY A 181 -19.09 -6.95 -12.31
C GLY A 181 -18.72 -5.65 -11.63
N GLY A 182 -18.54 -4.61 -12.43
CA GLY A 182 -18.22 -3.26 -11.96
C GLY A 182 -18.59 -2.19 -12.96
N LEU A 183 -18.66 -0.96 -12.47
CA LEU A 183 -18.92 0.24 -13.27
C LEU A 183 -17.64 1.07 -13.38
N ILE A 184 -17.35 1.52 -14.59
CA ILE A 184 -16.15 2.27 -14.93
C ILE A 184 -16.57 3.59 -15.58
N TYR A 185 -15.88 4.67 -15.24
CA TYR A 185 -15.93 5.91 -15.98
C TYR A 185 -14.71 5.99 -16.91
N ASP A 186 -14.94 5.92 -18.20
CA ASP A 186 -13.97 6.20 -19.26
C ASP A 186 -13.94 7.71 -19.48
N ALA A 187 -12.94 8.38 -18.92
CA ALA A 187 -12.85 9.82 -18.97
C ALA A 187 -12.55 10.34 -20.38
N SER A 188 -11.72 9.63 -21.12
CA SER A 188 -11.34 10.01 -22.49
C SER A 188 -12.50 9.83 -23.48
N GLY A 189 -13.24 8.73 -23.34
CA GLY A 189 -14.44 8.47 -24.15
C GLY A 189 -15.67 9.25 -23.70
N GLY A 190 -15.67 9.78 -22.46
CA GLY A 190 -16.81 10.52 -21.90
C GLY A 190 -18.06 9.65 -21.70
N LYS A 191 -17.89 8.40 -21.26
CA LYS A 191 -18.96 7.43 -21.09
C LYS A 191 -18.78 6.56 -19.85
N LEU A 192 -19.83 5.85 -19.46
CA LEU A 192 -19.77 4.77 -18.49
C LEU A 192 -19.56 3.44 -19.22
N ILE A 193 -18.79 2.54 -18.62
CA ILE A 193 -18.64 1.17 -19.09
C ILE A 193 -19.12 0.25 -17.97
N ALA A 194 -20.23 -0.44 -18.20
CA ALA A 194 -20.75 -1.48 -17.34
C ALA A 194 -20.14 -2.82 -17.76
N VAL A 195 -19.33 -3.42 -16.89
CA VAL A 195 -18.62 -4.66 -17.20
C VAL A 195 -19.19 -5.80 -16.38
N ARG A 196 -19.78 -6.78 -17.07
CA ARG A 196 -20.20 -8.04 -16.45
C ARG A 196 -18.96 -8.93 -16.31
N ALA A 197 -18.70 -9.37 -15.10
CA ALA A 197 -17.61 -10.30 -14.80
C ALA A 197 -17.87 -11.02 -13.47
N PRO A 198 -17.73 -12.35 -13.40
CA PRO A 198 -17.95 -13.10 -12.16
C PRO A 198 -16.79 -12.97 -11.16
N ALA A 199 -15.65 -12.37 -11.55
CA ALA A 199 -14.52 -12.15 -10.65
C ALA A 199 -13.88 -10.77 -10.86
N VAL A 200 -13.50 -10.12 -9.74
CA VAL A 200 -12.78 -8.84 -9.72
C VAL A 200 -11.58 -8.95 -8.78
N ILE A 201 -10.40 -8.55 -9.26
CA ILE A 201 -9.18 -8.46 -8.47
C ILE A 201 -8.89 -6.98 -8.21
N ILE A 202 -8.97 -6.55 -6.96
CA ILE A 202 -8.61 -5.19 -6.54
C ILE A 202 -7.09 -5.11 -6.34
N ALA A 203 -6.42 -4.28 -7.14
CA ALA A 203 -4.97 -4.05 -7.12
C ALA A 203 -4.63 -2.56 -7.36
N ALA A 204 -5.53 -1.65 -6.92
CA ALA A 204 -5.49 -0.22 -7.22
C ALA A 204 -4.62 0.60 -6.23
N GLY A 205 -3.70 -0.05 -5.52
CA GLY A 205 -2.77 0.62 -4.61
C GLY A 205 -3.42 1.00 -3.27
N GLY A 206 -2.84 2.01 -2.60
CA GLY A 206 -3.12 2.38 -1.21
C GLY A 206 -3.92 3.67 -1.03
N LEU A 207 -3.64 4.33 0.11
CA LEU A 207 -4.37 5.53 0.57
C LEU A 207 -3.48 6.75 0.83
N SER A 208 -2.21 6.72 0.46
CA SER A 208 -1.23 7.69 0.94
C SER A 208 -1.46 9.13 0.47
N THR A 209 -2.30 9.35 -0.57
CA THR A 209 -2.80 10.67 -0.95
C THR A 209 -3.59 11.37 0.17
N LEU A 210 -4.13 10.62 1.13
CA LEU A 210 -4.70 11.17 2.36
C LEU A 210 -3.71 12.07 3.14
N PHE A 211 -2.41 11.78 3.03
CA PHE A 211 -1.33 12.51 3.72
C PHE A 211 -0.59 13.51 2.85
N PHE A 212 -1.05 13.74 1.60
CA PHE A 212 -0.41 14.68 0.69
C PHE A 212 -0.28 16.10 1.32
N PRO A 213 0.87 16.81 1.18
CA PRO A 213 2.06 16.49 0.38
C PRO A 213 3.11 15.61 1.10
N LYS A 214 2.85 15.10 2.28
CA LYS A 214 3.80 14.33 3.11
C LYS A 214 3.76 12.83 2.76
N THR A 215 3.98 12.54 1.49
CA THR A 215 4.06 11.17 0.94
C THR A 215 5.10 11.11 -0.17
N ASP A 216 5.75 9.96 -0.32
CA ASP A 216 6.71 9.66 -1.39
C ASP A 216 6.09 8.77 -2.50
N THR A 217 4.77 8.62 -2.50
CA THR A 217 4.02 7.76 -3.43
C THR A 217 3.29 8.57 -4.51
N MET A 218 2.71 7.86 -5.48
CA MET A 218 1.91 8.50 -6.52
C MET A 218 0.59 9.05 -6.00
N ARG A 219 0.10 10.14 -6.62
CA ARG A 219 -1.15 10.82 -6.24
C ARG A 219 -2.41 9.99 -6.50
N GLY A 220 -2.31 8.95 -7.34
CA GLY A 220 -3.41 8.02 -7.62
C GLY A 220 -3.80 7.11 -6.46
N ASN A 221 -3.05 7.11 -5.34
CA ASN A 221 -3.37 6.33 -4.13
C ASN A 221 -4.47 6.98 -3.30
N THR A 222 -5.67 7.04 -3.83
CA THR A 222 -6.84 7.72 -3.26
C THR A 222 -7.78 6.82 -2.46
N GLY A 223 -7.28 5.64 -2.03
CA GLY A 223 -8.05 4.74 -1.17
C GLY A 223 -9.12 3.91 -1.89
N ASP A 224 -9.14 3.93 -3.21
CA ASP A 224 -10.18 3.26 -4.01
C ASP A 224 -10.30 1.77 -3.69
N SER A 225 -9.16 1.09 -3.50
CA SER A 225 -9.12 -0.35 -3.14
C SER A 225 -9.99 -0.66 -1.93
N TYR A 226 -9.93 0.19 -0.91
CA TYR A 226 -10.60 -0.03 0.37
C TYR A 226 -12.04 0.44 0.34
N ALA A 227 -12.29 1.59 -0.28
CA ALA A 227 -13.61 2.19 -0.36
C ALA A 227 -14.59 1.32 -1.16
N VAL A 228 -14.20 0.86 -2.36
CA VAL A 228 -15.08 0.00 -3.18
C VAL A 228 -15.34 -1.36 -2.52
N ALA A 229 -14.32 -1.94 -1.87
CA ALA A 229 -14.47 -3.20 -1.14
C ALA A 229 -15.42 -3.05 0.07
N ALA A 230 -15.26 -1.97 0.86
CA ALA A 230 -16.12 -1.69 2.02
C ALA A 230 -17.58 -1.44 1.61
N ARG A 231 -17.82 -0.68 0.53
CA ARG A 231 -19.18 -0.45 0.01
C ARG A 231 -19.85 -1.74 -0.48
N ALA A 232 -19.08 -2.68 -1.02
CA ALA A 232 -19.58 -4.01 -1.35
C ALA A 232 -19.82 -4.90 -0.14
N GLY A 233 -19.48 -4.45 1.08
CA GLY A 233 -19.68 -5.18 2.32
C GLY A 233 -18.51 -6.09 2.73
N ALA A 234 -17.33 -5.94 2.12
CA ALA A 234 -16.14 -6.68 2.54
C ALA A 234 -15.60 -6.19 3.89
N GLU A 235 -14.90 -7.06 4.63
CA GLU A 235 -14.15 -6.68 5.81
C GLU A 235 -12.78 -6.13 5.43
N LEU A 236 -12.33 -5.07 6.12
CA LEU A 236 -10.98 -4.53 6.06
C LEU A 236 -10.23 -4.88 7.35
N VAL A 237 -8.90 -5.05 7.28
CA VAL A 237 -8.08 -5.42 8.44
C VAL A 237 -6.92 -4.47 8.63
N ASP A 238 -6.62 -4.13 9.89
CA ASP A 238 -5.47 -3.34 10.32
C ASP A 238 -5.35 -1.97 9.61
N MET A 239 -6.48 -1.29 9.36
CA MET A 239 -6.54 -0.04 8.58
C MET A 239 -5.77 1.12 9.22
N GLU A 240 -5.49 1.08 10.51
CA GLU A 240 -4.64 2.04 11.22
C GLU A 240 -3.15 1.88 10.94
N GLN A 241 -2.72 0.77 10.32
CA GLN A 241 -1.32 0.44 10.11
C GLN A 241 -0.81 1.04 8.79
N VAL A 242 -0.32 2.26 8.86
CA VAL A 242 0.35 2.97 7.77
C VAL A 242 1.85 3.02 8.05
N GLN A 243 2.67 2.58 7.10
CA GLN A 243 4.12 2.70 7.19
C GLN A 243 4.56 4.08 6.76
N PHE A 244 5.27 4.77 7.64
CA PHE A 244 5.92 6.04 7.36
C PHE A 244 7.41 5.82 7.24
N LEU A 245 8.01 6.23 6.11
CA LEU A 245 9.46 6.23 5.94
C LEU A 245 10.07 7.39 6.73
N PRO A 246 11.01 7.15 7.64
CA PRO A 246 11.50 8.18 8.56
C PRO A 246 12.38 9.23 7.88
N PHE A 247 13.08 8.89 6.79
CA PHE A 247 14.12 9.72 6.21
C PHE A 247 13.75 10.23 4.82
N CYS A 248 12.62 10.95 4.77
CA CYS A 248 12.28 11.79 3.65
C CYS A 248 12.67 13.24 3.96
N LEU A 249 13.08 14.01 2.95
CA LEU A 249 13.55 15.39 3.14
C LEU A 249 12.42 16.27 3.67
N ALA A 250 12.72 17.02 4.71
CA ALA A 250 11.90 18.13 5.19
C ALA A 250 12.41 19.47 4.61
N SER A 251 13.67 19.52 4.18
CA SER A 251 14.36 20.66 3.57
C SER A 251 15.42 20.15 2.59
N PRO A 252 15.71 20.87 1.49
CA PRO A 252 15.08 22.10 1.04
C PRO A 252 13.66 21.87 0.43
N PRO A 253 12.81 22.91 0.33
CA PRO A 253 11.41 22.77 -0.09
C PRO A 253 11.20 22.08 -1.45
N SER A 254 12.12 22.27 -2.40
CA SER A 254 12.06 21.63 -3.73
C SER A 254 12.21 20.11 -3.69
N PHE A 255 12.69 19.56 -2.59
CA PHE A 255 12.93 18.13 -2.38
C PHE A 255 12.09 17.55 -1.23
N GLU A 256 11.16 18.35 -0.71
CA GLU A 256 10.27 17.93 0.38
C GLU A 256 9.53 16.62 0.03
N GLY A 257 9.54 15.68 0.96
CA GLY A 257 8.88 14.38 0.80
C GLY A 257 9.71 13.32 0.08
N LEU A 258 10.82 13.67 -0.59
CA LEU A 258 11.65 12.71 -1.30
C LEU A 258 12.52 11.89 -0.34
N LEU A 259 12.56 10.58 -0.55
CA LEU A 259 13.39 9.65 0.22
C LEU A 259 14.88 9.96 0.04
N VAL A 260 15.65 9.98 1.13
CA VAL A 260 17.11 10.14 1.11
C VAL A 260 17.86 9.02 1.84
N GLY A 261 17.17 8.09 2.46
CA GLY A 261 17.81 6.95 3.13
C GLY A 261 16.83 6.09 3.91
N GLU A 262 17.38 5.03 4.44
CA GLU A 262 16.73 4.07 5.31
C GLU A 262 17.53 3.95 6.61
N PRO A 263 16.97 3.42 7.70
CA PRO A 263 17.76 3.19 8.92
C PRO A 263 19.08 2.47 8.66
N ALA A 264 19.06 1.41 7.86
CA ALA A 264 20.26 0.65 7.50
C ALA A 264 21.34 1.47 6.76
N THR A 265 20.98 2.61 6.15
CA THR A 265 21.93 3.47 5.45
C THR A 265 22.49 4.62 6.30
N ALA A 266 22.04 4.76 7.55
CA ALA A 266 22.53 5.80 8.47
C ALA A 266 23.97 5.61 8.93
N SER A 267 24.57 4.46 8.62
CA SER A 267 25.91 4.08 9.07
C SER A 267 25.98 3.80 10.58
N PHE A 268 27.13 3.25 11.04
CA PHE A 268 27.30 2.75 12.40
C PHE A 268 27.15 3.82 13.49
N LEU A 269 27.53 5.07 13.20
CA LEU A 269 27.49 6.19 14.15
C LEU A 269 26.45 7.24 13.76
N GLY A 270 25.52 6.89 12.88
CA GLY A 270 24.37 7.72 12.54
C GLY A 270 23.40 7.82 13.72
N VAL A 271 22.97 9.04 14.01
CA VAL A 271 22.01 9.36 15.08
C VAL A 271 20.94 10.31 14.59
N LEU A 272 19.80 10.34 15.28
CA LEU A 272 18.81 11.40 15.09
C LEU A 272 18.98 12.46 16.18
N ARG A 273 18.95 13.74 15.76
CA ARG A 273 19.03 14.90 16.67
C ARG A 273 17.83 15.81 16.54
N ASP A 274 17.47 16.42 17.66
CA ASP A 274 16.47 17.49 17.70
C ASP A 274 17.07 18.85 17.25
N LYS A 275 16.21 19.90 17.22
CA LYS A 275 16.64 21.27 16.83
C LYS A 275 17.74 21.86 17.70
N ASN A 276 17.96 21.35 18.91
CA ASN A 276 18.99 21.80 19.83
C ASN A 276 20.28 20.98 19.72
N GLY A 277 20.37 20.04 18.76
CA GLY A 277 21.50 19.14 18.58
C GLY A 277 21.54 17.96 19.56
N LYS A 278 20.53 17.80 20.44
CA LYS A 278 20.45 16.68 21.37
C LYS A 278 20.07 15.39 20.64
N VAL A 279 20.77 14.29 20.92
CA VAL A 279 20.42 12.97 20.38
C VAL A 279 19.07 12.53 20.93
N ILE A 280 18.13 12.21 20.02
CA ILE A 280 16.79 11.69 20.32
C ILE A 280 16.69 10.19 20.03
N LEU A 281 17.57 9.66 19.18
CA LEU A 281 17.71 8.23 18.90
C LEU A 281 19.13 7.93 18.44
N ASP A 282 19.75 6.94 19.05
CA ASP A 282 21.06 6.40 18.67
C ASP A 282 20.95 5.08 17.91
N SER A 283 22.08 4.57 17.44
CA SER A 283 22.16 3.28 16.76
C SER A 283 21.14 3.12 15.64
N VAL A 284 20.90 4.20 14.91
CA VAL A 284 19.81 4.32 13.91
C VAL A 284 19.83 3.18 12.90
N TYR A 285 21.04 2.71 12.48
CA TYR A 285 21.16 1.65 11.49
C TYR A 285 20.57 0.29 11.93
N GLN A 286 20.36 0.09 13.24
CA GLN A 286 19.75 -1.12 13.83
C GLN A 286 18.25 -0.96 14.09
N ARG A 287 17.70 0.25 13.94
CA ARG A 287 16.31 0.55 14.26
C ARG A 287 15.39 0.21 13.11
N THR A 288 14.14 -0.01 13.46
CA THR A 288 13.06 -0.14 12.47
C THR A 288 12.61 1.24 11.96
N ARG A 289 11.91 1.27 10.82
CA ARG A 289 11.28 2.48 10.30
C ARG A 289 10.32 3.11 11.30
N ALA A 290 9.53 2.27 11.97
CA ALA A 290 8.55 2.70 12.96
C ALA A 290 9.23 3.39 14.18
N GLU A 291 10.31 2.81 14.73
CA GLU A 291 11.04 3.42 15.85
C GLU A 291 11.65 4.78 15.48
N CYS A 292 12.24 4.90 14.29
CA CYS A 292 12.79 6.17 13.82
C CYS A 292 11.70 7.22 13.62
N SER A 293 10.59 6.87 12.96
CA SER A 293 9.46 7.77 12.74
C SER A 293 8.84 8.21 14.07
N ALA A 294 8.66 7.29 15.02
CA ALA A 294 8.15 7.59 16.35
C ALA A 294 9.06 8.55 17.13
N ALA A 295 10.38 8.34 17.09
CA ALA A 295 11.36 9.22 17.76
C ALA A 295 11.31 10.64 17.19
N ILE A 296 11.25 10.79 15.86
CA ILE A 296 11.11 12.09 15.20
C ILE A 296 9.82 12.78 15.65
N MET A 297 8.68 12.10 15.56
CA MET A 297 7.39 12.71 15.85
C MET A 297 7.19 13.02 17.33
N ARG A 298 7.72 12.21 18.25
CA ARG A 298 7.76 12.55 19.69
C ARG A 298 8.59 13.83 19.96
N ALA A 299 9.69 14.03 19.24
CA ALA A 299 10.46 15.26 19.33
C ALA A 299 9.66 16.46 18.79
N VAL A 300 8.97 16.31 17.67
CA VAL A 300 8.09 17.34 17.10
C VAL A 300 6.95 17.68 18.08
N ALA A 301 6.23 16.70 18.58
CA ALA A 301 5.13 16.88 19.52
C ALA A 301 5.55 17.56 20.83
N SER A 302 6.80 17.34 21.29
CA SER A 302 7.37 17.99 22.47
C SER A 302 7.99 19.37 22.19
N GLY A 303 7.76 19.95 21.01
CA GLY A 303 8.30 21.26 20.60
C GLY A 303 9.81 21.28 20.32
N ARG A 304 10.45 20.09 20.22
CA ARG A 304 11.88 19.95 19.94
C ARG A 304 12.17 19.58 18.48
N GLY A 305 11.16 19.47 17.65
CA GLY A 305 11.30 19.18 16.22
C GLY A 305 12.15 20.25 15.49
N SER A 306 12.67 19.87 14.34
CA SER A 306 13.35 20.81 13.42
C SER A 306 12.36 21.83 12.84
N PRO A 307 12.85 22.93 12.21
CA PRO A 307 12.00 24.01 11.72
C PRO A 307 10.88 23.55 10.77
N ASN A 308 11.13 22.48 9.97
CA ASN A 308 10.15 21.97 8.99
C ASN A 308 9.40 20.72 9.51
N GLY A 309 9.28 20.56 10.83
CA GLY A 309 8.46 19.51 11.46
C GLY A 309 9.07 18.10 11.40
N GLY A 310 10.39 18.03 11.49
CA GLY A 310 11.13 16.77 11.48
C GLY A 310 12.24 16.73 12.55
N ALA A 311 13.36 16.11 12.20
CA ALA A 311 14.58 16.01 12.99
C ALA A 311 15.80 16.02 12.06
N TYR A 312 17.00 15.95 12.63
CA TYR A 312 18.24 15.89 11.84
C TYR A 312 18.82 14.47 11.87
N LEU A 313 18.93 13.84 10.70
CA LEU A 313 19.74 12.63 10.51
C LEU A 313 21.21 13.05 10.44
N ASP A 314 21.94 12.80 11.50
CA ASP A 314 23.34 13.19 11.64
C ASP A 314 24.26 11.98 11.46
N MET A 315 24.93 11.94 10.32
CA MET A 315 25.91 10.93 9.97
C MET A 315 27.36 11.42 10.13
N THR A 316 27.57 12.66 10.62
CA THR A 316 28.90 13.29 10.71
C THR A 316 29.86 12.52 11.64
N GLY A 317 29.33 11.82 12.66
CA GLY A 317 30.12 10.96 13.55
C GLY A 317 30.85 9.83 12.83
N ASN A 318 30.40 9.40 11.67
CA ASN A 318 31.05 8.32 10.93
C ASN A 318 32.46 8.66 10.42
N LYS A 319 32.85 9.96 10.41
CA LYS A 319 34.18 10.41 10.01
C LYS A 319 35.30 9.90 10.93
N VAL A 320 34.96 9.57 12.19
CA VAL A 320 35.95 9.01 13.12
C VAL A 320 36.34 7.56 12.79
N LEU A 321 35.53 6.87 12.00
CA LEU A 321 35.80 5.53 11.51
C LEU A 321 36.29 5.61 10.05
N PRO A 322 37.57 5.35 9.75
CA PRO A 322 38.07 5.37 8.37
C PRO A 322 37.22 4.47 7.49
N ARG A 323 36.77 4.98 6.37
CA ARG A 323 35.94 4.29 5.35
C ARG A 323 34.48 4.04 5.73
N SER A 324 34.01 4.29 6.95
CA SER A 324 32.61 4.04 7.34
C SER A 324 31.63 4.88 6.52
N GLY A 325 31.78 6.20 6.51
CA GLY A 325 30.92 7.09 5.71
C GLY A 325 30.92 6.73 4.22
N PRO A 326 32.11 6.67 3.53
CA PRO A 326 32.18 6.28 2.13
C PRO A 326 31.59 4.89 1.83
N TYR A 327 31.77 3.92 2.74
CA TYR A 327 31.18 2.58 2.60
C TYR A 327 29.65 2.64 2.57
N PHE A 328 29.04 3.34 3.53
CA PHE A 328 27.59 3.42 3.60
C PHE A 328 26.99 4.29 2.49
N MET A 329 27.69 5.34 2.03
CA MET A 329 27.26 6.10 0.88
C MET A 329 27.30 5.26 -0.41
N ARG A 330 28.30 4.39 -0.55
CA ARG A 330 28.33 3.44 -1.66
C ARG A 330 27.22 2.39 -1.54
N TYR A 331 26.90 1.96 -0.33
CA TYR A 331 25.77 1.07 -0.07
C TYR A 331 24.45 1.75 -0.43
N LEU A 332 24.24 2.99 0.01
CA LEU A 332 23.07 3.80 -0.38
C LEU A 332 22.98 3.91 -1.90
N GLN A 333 24.07 4.28 -2.57
CA GLN A 333 24.12 4.39 -4.04
C GLN A 333 23.75 3.08 -4.76
N THR A 334 24.14 1.94 -4.19
CA THR A 334 23.93 0.63 -4.81
C THR A 334 22.53 0.08 -4.55
N CYS A 335 22.03 0.25 -3.32
CA CYS A 335 20.79 -0.39 -2.88
C CYS A 335 19.56 0.53 -2.96
N LEU A 336 19.77 1.84 -2.84
CA LEU A 336 18.73 2.88 -2.86
C LEU A 336 19.19 4.06 -3.74
N PRO A 337 19.37 3.83 -5.03
CA PRO A 337 19.99 4.82 -5.91
C PRO A 337 19.10 6.03 -6.20
N GLY A 338 17.77 5.91 -6.07
CA GLY A 338 16.85 7.04 -6.10
C GLY A 338 17.09 7.97 -4.91
N ALA A 339 17.13 7.41 -3.70
CA ALA A 339 17.44 8.14 -2.47
C ALA A 339 18.83 8.80 -2.54
N TYR A 340 19.83 8.10 -3.05
CA TYR A 340 21.17 8.67 -3.27
C TYR A 340 21.15 9.88 -4.20
N ARG A 341 20.45 9.80 -5.34
CA ARG A 341 20.30 10.93 -6.29
C ARG A 341 19.61 12.10 -5.64
N ASN A 342 18.53 11.87 -4.88
CA ASN A 342 17.82 12.91 -4.15
C ASN A 342 18.76 13.64 -3.18
N ALA A 343 19.56 12.90 -2.41
CA ALA A 343 20.52 13.46 -1.49
C ALA A 343 21.61 14.28 -2.21
N VAL A 344 22.18 13.76 -3.31
CA VAL A 344 23.20 14.46 -4.10
C VAL A 344 22.68 15.78 -4.68
N GLN A 345 21.41 15.79 -5.12
CA GLN A 345 20.81 16.99 -5.70
C GLN A 345 20.36 18.01 -4.66
N ALA A 346 19.93 17.55 -3.48
CA ALA A 346 19.40 18.41 -2.44
C ALA A 346 20.48 19.16 -1.63
N PHE A 347 21.67 18.56 -1.47
CA PHE A 347 22.70 19.08 -0.58
C PHE A 347 23.87 19.72 -1.33
N SER A 348 24.38 20.83 -0.77
CA SER A 348 25.48 21.60 -1.34
C SER A 348 26.85 20.95 -1.19
N LYS A 349 27.00 20.04 -0.21
CA LYS A 349 28.26 19.33 0.10
C LYS A 349 28.28 17.93 -0.48
N PRO A 350 29.45 17.37 -0.78
CA PRO A 350 29.55 15.99 -1.21
C PRO A 350 28.95 15.04 -0.19
N VAL A 351 27.85 14.39 -0.55
CA VAL A 351 27.07 13.47 0.30
C VAL A 351 27.96 12.36 0.86
N SER A 352 28.91 11.84 0.06
CA SER A 352 29.86 10.80 0.48
C SER A 352 30.79 11.17 1.65
N LYS A 353 30.88 12.46 1.97
CA LYS A 353 31.74 12.94 3.08
C LYS A 353 31.01 13.04 4.41
N CYS A 354 29.69 12.88 4.44
CA CYS A 354 28.86 13.03 5.64
C CYS A 354 29.20 14.34 6.39
N ASP A 355 29.26 15.48 5.69
CA ASP A 355 29.76 16.75 6.24
C ASP A 355 28.71 17.55 6.99
N GLU A 356 27.44 17.23 6.80
CA GLU A 356 26.31 17.95 7.41
C GLU A 356 25.17 17.01 7.77
N PRO A 357 24.40 17.31 8.83
CA PRO A 357 23.16 16.62 9.12
C PRO A 357 22.09 16.96 8.08
N TRP A 358 21.19 16.02 7.82
CA TRP A 358 20.07 16.18 6.90
C TRP A 358 18.79 16.40 7.67
N GLU A 359 18.02 17.43 7.32
CA GLU A 359 16.71 17.63 7.91
C GLU A 359 15.70 16.66 7.26
N VAL A 360 15.19 15.73 8.05
CA VAL A 360 14.32 14.67 7.61
C VAL A 360 13.04 14.63 8.44
N ARG A 361 11.97 14.13 7.85
CA ARG A 361 10.71 13.82 8.54
C ARG A 361 10.08 12.56 7.96
N PRO A 362 9.15 11.91 8.70
CA PRO A 362 8.40 10.79 8.16
C PRO A 362 7.56 11.20 6.94
N SER A 363 7.39 10.27 6.00
CA SER A 363 6.48 10.39 4.84
C SER A 363 5.64 9.12 4.72
N ALA A 364 4.36 9.26 4.39
CA ALA A 364 3.48 8.11 4.14
C ALA A 364 3.96 7.36 2.91
N HIS A 365 4.16 6.04 3.06
CA HIS A 365 4.82 5.21 2.06
C HIS A 365 4.00 3.99 1.65
N TYR A 366 3.52 3.21 2.59
CA TYR A 366 2.86 1.94 2.34
C TYR A 366 1.74 1.70 3.36
N HIS A 367 0.56 1.34 2.89
CA HIS A 367 -0.52 0.90 3.76
C HIS A 367 -0.45 -0.60 3.96
N MET A 368 -0.38 -1.06 5.21
CA MET A 368 -0.18 -2.47 5.56
C MET A 368 -1.49 -3.20 5.87
N GLY A 369 -2.56 -2.46 6.13
CA GLY A 369 -3.92 -2.96 6.18
C GLY A 369 -4.54 -3.11 4.79
N GLY A 370 -5.81 -3.47 4.72
CA GLY A 370 -6.53 -3.58 3.45
C GLY A 370 -7.67 -4.58 3.48
N LEU A 371 -8.13 -5.01 2.29
CA LEU A 371 -9.14 -6.04 2.17
C LEU A 371 -8.70 -7.30 2.92
N ARG A 372 -9.55 -7.76 3.83
CA ARG A 372 -9.30 -8.99 4.56
C ARG A 372 -9.46 -10.18 3.63
N ALA A 373 -8.36 -10.87 3.38
CA ALA A 373 -8.28 -11.92 2.38
C ALA A 373 -7.59 -13.18 2.94
N ASP A 374 -7.75 -14.29 2.24
CA ASP A 374 -6.98 -15.52 2.46
C ASP A 374 -5.65 -15.53 1.69
N ALA A 375 -4.93 -16.63 1.73
CA ALA A 375 -3.65 -16.79 1.05
C ALA A 375 -3.74 -16.79 -0.49
N ASP A 376 -4.93 -16.87 -1.06
CA ASP A 376 -5.19 -16.75 -2.50
C ASP A 376 -5.78 -15.39 -2.87
N GLY A 377 -5.77 -14.43 -1.93
CA GLY A 377 -6.31 -13.09 -2.13
C GLY A 377 -7.83 -13.03 -2.10
N ALA A 378 -8.54 -14.12 -1.86
CA ALA A 378 -10.00 -14.14 -1.84
C ALA A 378 -10.56 -13.48 -0.56
N SER A 379 -11.63 -12.67 -0.71
CA SER A 379 -12.33 -12.04 0.41
C SER A 379 -12.77 -13.06 1.44
N VAL A 380 -12.52 -12.76 2.74
CA VAL A 380 -12.93 -13.58 3.87
C VAL A 380 -13.62 -12.75 4.94
N LYS A 381 -14.47 -13.38 5.76
CA LYS A 381 -15.11 -12.80 6.95
C LYS A 381 -15.03 -13.77 8.14
N GLY A 382 -15.41 -13.31 9.31
CA GLY A 382 -15.51 -14.17 10.51
C GLY A 382 -14.28 -14.09 11.42
N GLU A 383 -14.04 -15.10 12.25
CA GLU A 383 -12.98 -15.11 13.26
C GLU A 383 -11.63 -15.64 12.73
N GLY A 384 -10.58 -15.56 13.50
CA GLY A 384 -9.24 -16.08 13.20
C GLY A 384 -8.65 -15.55 11.89
N ALA A 385 -8.23 -16.45 11.00
CA ALA A 385 -7.73 -16.11 9.66
C ALA A 385 -8.84 -15.63 8.71
N GLY A 386 -10.10 -15.93 9.04
CA GLY A 386 -11.29 -15.69 8.22
C GLY A 386 -11.77 -16.95 7.49
N ASP A 387 -13.01 -16.92 7.06
CA ASP A 387 -13.66 -17.97 6.29
C ASP A 387 -14.08 -17.43 4.92
N ARG A 388 -13.57 -18.03 3.86
CA ARG A 388 -13.89 -17.67 2.47
C ARG A 388 -15.38 -17.87 2.16
N SER A 389 -16.01 -18.87 2.77
CA SER A 389 -17.44 -19.13 2.55
C SER A 389 -18.36 -18.03 3.09
N LEU A 390 -17.85 -17.16 3.99
CA LEU A 390 -18.53 -15.99 4.52
C LEU A 390 -18.14 -14.70 3.81
N GLY A 391 -17.08 -14.72 2.99
CA GLY A 391 -16.61 -13.60 2.18
C GLY A 391 -17.53 -13.31 0.99
N ILE A 392 -17.12 -12.33 0.18
CA ILE A 392 -17.81 -12.00 -1.07
C ILE A 392 -17.25 -12.90 -2.18
N ASP A 393 -18.11 -13.77 -2.74
CA ASP A 393 -17.71 -14.66 -3.82
C ASP A 393 -17.32 -13.86 -5.07
N GLY A 394 -16.18 -14.20 -5.69
CA GLY A 394 -15.63 -13.50 -6.84
C GLY A 394 -14.86 -12.21 -6.53
N LEU A 395 -14.70 -11.81 -5.25
CA LEU A 395 -13.87 -10.66 -4.85
C LEU A 395 -12.49 -11.11 -4.36
N PHE A 396 -11.45 -10.54 -4.99
CA PHE A 396 -10.05 -10.80 -4.68
C PHE A 396 -9.27 -9.50 -4.50
N ALA A 397 -8.15 -9.56 -3.78
CA ALA A 397 -7.20 -8.47 -3.66
C ALA A 397 -5.76 -8.94 -3.79
N ALA A 398 -4.88 -8.07 -4.27
CA ALA A 398 -3.43 -8.29 -4.33
C ALA A 398 -2.68 -6.95 -4.22
N GLY A 399 -1.42 -7.02 -3.83
CA GLY A 399 -0.62 -5.83 -3.58
C GLY A 399 -1.12 -5.05 -2.39
N GLN A 400 -0.88 -3.76 -2.36
CA GLN A 400 -1.24 -2.89 -1.23
C GLN A 400 -2.74 -2.86 -0.89
N ALA A 401 -3.60 -3.36 -1.80
CA ALA A 401 -5.03 -3.51 -1.54
C ALA A 401 -5.33 -4.65 -0.55
N MET A 402 -4.44 -5.65 -0.43
CA MET A 402 -4.60 -6.86 0.39
C MET A 402 -4.04 -6.67 1.79
N GLY A 403 -4.87 -6.80 2.82
CA GLY A 403 -4.47 -6.81 4.22
C GLY A 403 -4.03 -8.20 4.72
N GLY A 404 -3.45 -8.23 5.94
CA GLY A 404 -3.04 -9.47 6.61
C GLY A 404 -1.65 -10.00 6.23
N VAL A 405 -0.94 -9.36 5.32
CA VAL A 405 0.41 -9.75 4.86
C VAL A 405 1.49 -9.25 5.82
N PHE A 406 1.47 -7.97 6.19
CA PHE A 406 2.56 -7.29 6.88
C PHE A 406 2.23 -6.83 8.30
N GLY A 407 0.96 -6.74 8.65
CA GLY A 407 0.55 -6.32 9.99
C GLY A 407 1.06 -4.93 10.36
N ALA A 408 1.76 -4.82 11.49
CA ALA A 408 2.16 -3.53 12.05
C ALA A 408 3.42 -2.91 11.41
N ASN A 409 4.24 -3.69 10.69
CA ASN A 409 5.46 -3.19 10.07
C ASN A 409 5.91 -4.08 8.90
N ARG A 410 6.16 -3.48 7.75
CA ARG A 410 6.67 -4.14 6.55
C ARG A 410 8.19 -4.12 6.50
N LEU A 411 8.80 -5.29 6.27
CA LEU A 411 10.24 -5.41 6.01
C LEU A 411 10.62 -4.74 4.68
N GLY A 412 11.84 -4.24 4.59
CA GLY A 412 12.37 -3.68 3.33
C GLY A 412 12.33 -4.72 2.20
N SER A 413 12.14 -4.28 0.96
CA SER A 413 12.08 -5.10 -0.27
C SER A 413 10.93 -6.11 -0.40
N THR A 414 10.07 -6.31 0.61
CA THR A 414 9.01 -7.33 0.54
C THR A 414 7.84 -6.95 -0.37
N SER A 415 7.55 -5.65 -0.58
CA SER A 415 6.40 -5.23 -1.39
C SER A 415 6.47 -5.69 -2.85
N LEU A 416 7.65 -5.62 -3.49
CA LEU A 416 7.77 -6.06 -4.88
C LEU A 416 7.71 -7.59 -5.05
N ALA A 417 8.05 -8.35 -4.02
CA ALA A 417 7.80 -9.79 -4.01
C ALA A 417 6.32 -10.11 -3.74
N GLU A 418 5.71 -9.38 -2.80
CA GLU A 418 4.30 -9.52 -2.43
C GLU A 418 3.38 -9.31 -3.64
N VAL A 419 3.57 -8.23 -4.42
CA VAL A 419 2.72 -7.97 -5.60
C VAL A 419 2.76 -9.09 -6.62
N SER A 420 3.88 -9.79 -6.77
CA SER A 420 3.99 -10.93 -7.68
C SER A 420 3.41 -12.21 -7.09
N VAL A 421 3.66 -12.49 -5.81
CA VAL A 421 3.10 -13.67 -5.12
C VAL A 421 1.58 -13.61 -5.12
N PHE A 422 1.00 -12.55 -4.57
CA PHE A 422 -0.45 -12.49 -4.41
C PHE A 422 -1.16 -12.08 -5.70
N GLY A 423 -0.52 -11.31 -6.59
CA GLY A 423 -1.03 -11.10 -7.94
C GLY A 423 -1.25 -12.40 -8.69
N SER A 424 -0.27 -13.32 -8.66
CA SER A 424 -0.39 -14.61 -9.33
C SER A 424 -1.38 -15.57 -8.64
N ARG A 425 -1.44 -15.59 -7.30
CA ARG A 425 -2.38 -16.42 -6.55
C ARG A 425 -3.83 -15.96 -6.76
N ALA A 426 -4.08 -14.66 -6.61
CA ALA A 426 -5.40 -14.07 -6.85
C ALA A 426 -5.88 -14.31 -8.29
N ALA A 427 -4.98 -14.21 -9.28
CA ALA A 427 -5.31 -14.47 -10.67
C ALA A 427 -5.80 -15.91 -10.90
N ARG A 428 -5.07 -16.91 -10.38
CA ARG A 428 -5.47 -18.31 -10.50
C ARG A 428 -6.80 -18.59 -9.81
N ALA A 429 -6.98 -18.05 -8.61
CA ALA A 429 -8.22 -18.22 -7.86
C ALA A 429 -9.41 -17.52 -8.53
N ALA A 430 -9.22 -16.30 -9.03
CA ALA A 430 -10.25 -15.55 -9.76
C ALA A 430 -10.63 -16.24 -11.07
N THR A 431 -9.66 -16.75 -11.83
CA THR A 431 -9.90 -17.50 -13.06
C THR A 431 -10.67 -18.80 -12.79
N ALA A 432 -10.32 -19.52 -11.71
CA ALA A 432 -11.06 -20.72 -11.31
C ALA A 432 -12.50 -20.39 -10.91
N THR A 433 -12.72 -19.29 -10.17
CA THR A 433 -14.06 -18.81 -9.80
C THR A 433 -14.87 -18.42 -11.03
N ALA A 434 -14.25 -17.73 -11.99
CA ALA A 434 -14.92 -17.35 -13.23
C ALA A 434 -15.32 -18.55 -14.09
N ARG A 435 -14.46 -19.56 -14.19
CA ARG A 435 -14.78 -20.84 -14.88
C ARG A 435 -15.90 -21.63 -14.23
N ALA A 436 -15.97 -21.60 -12.90
CA ALA A 436 -17.00 -22.29 -12.14
C ALA A 436 -18.35 -21.56 -12.14
N PHE A 437 -18.39 -20.34 -12.70
CA PHE A 437 -19.60 -19.56 -12.76
C PHE A 437 -20.58 -20.11 -13.81
N GLU A 438 -21.65 -20.72 -13.32
CA GLU A 438 -22.78 -21.19 -14.13
C GLU A 438 -23.95 -20.22 -13.98
N GLY A 439 -24.14 -19.33 -14.91
CA GLY A 439 -25.26 -18.41 -14.82
C GLY A 439 -25.16 -17.25 -15.79
N ARG A 440 -26.21 -16.45 -15.83
CA ARG A 440 -26.25 -15.18 -16.54
C ARG A 440 -26.25 -14.04 -15.53
N ILE A 441 -25.40 -13.04 -15.76
CA ILE A 441 -25.40 -11.80 -14.98
C ILE A 441 -26.54 -10.93 -15.48
N ASP A 442 -27.39 -10.48 -14.56
CA ASP A 442 -28.52 -9.62 -14.87
C ASP A 442 -28.08 -8.14 -14.92
N ASP A 443 -28.39 -7.47 -16.02
CA ASP A 443 -28.12 -6.04 -16.22
C ASP A 443 -28.85 -5.16 -15.19
N ALA A 444 -29.97 -5.63 -14.65
CA ALA A 444 -30.73 -4.91 -13.65
C ALA A 444 -29.92 -4.63 -12.37
N ALA A 445 -28.92 -5.47 -12.06
CA ALA A 445 -28.03 -5.26 -10.90
C ALA A 445 -27.18 -3.97 -11.04
N PHE A 446 -26.91 -3.52 -12.26
CA PHE A 446 -26.12 -2.31 -12.53
C PHE A 446 -26.95 -1.02 -12.50
N ALA A 447 -28.26 -1.11 -12.70
CA ALA A 447 -29.12 0.06 -12.89
C ALA A 447 -29.03 1.08 -11.73
N PRO A 448 -29.06 0.70 -10.45
CA PRO A 448 -28.97 1.66 -9.35
C PRO A 448 -27.65 2.46 -9.37
N LEU A 449 -26.52 1.80 -9.67
CA LEU A 449 -25.22 2.44 -9.71
C LEU A 449 -25.08 3.37 -10.91
N ILE A 450 -25.54 2.94 -12.09
CA ILE A 450 -25.56 3.76 -13.31
C ILE A 450 -26.40 5.02 -13.09
N GLU A 451 -27.60 4.87 -12.51
CA GLU A 451 -28.50 5.99 -12.22
C GLU A 451 -27.88 6.97 -11.21
N ALA A 452 -27.35 6.47 -10.10
CA ALA A 452 -26.69 7.29 -9.10
C ALA A 452 -25.50 8.06 -9.66
N THR A 453 -24.67 7.40 -10.49
CA THR A 453 -23.51 8.02 -11.16
C THR A 453 -23.95 9.08 -12.16
N THR A 454 -24.95 8.76 -13.01
CA THR A 454 -25.45 9.69 -14.03
C THR A 454 -26.01 10.97 -13.41
N LYS A 455 -26.68 10.88 -12.27
CA LYS A 455 -27.22 12.05 -11.53
C LYS A 455 -26.14 13.02 -11.05
N ARG A 456 -24.89 12.58 -10.89
CA ARG A 456 -23.79 13.44 -10.48
C ARG A 456 -23.35 14.41 -11.57
N PHE A 457 -23.49 14.04 -12.85
CA PHE A 457 -23.19 14.95 -13.95
C PHE A 457 -24.21 16.08 -14.03
N GLY A 458 -23.72 17.32 -13.85
CA GLY A 458 -24.58 18.50 -13.74
C GLY A 458 -25.08 18.78 -12.32
N GLN A 459 -24.52 18.11 -11.30
CA GLN A 459 -24.80 18.42 -9.90
C GLN A 459 -24.46 19.88 -9.63
N ARG A 460 -25.45 20.62 -9.12
CA ARG A 460 -25.28 22.01 -8.75
C ARG A 460 -24.72 22.12 -7.33
N GLY A 461 -23.77 23.02 -7.15
CA GLY A 461 -23.14 23.29 -5.86
C GLY A 461 -22.29 24.53 -5.95
N ASP A 462 -21.67 24.92 -4.85
CA ASP A 462 -20.80 26.10 -4.72
C ASP A 462 -19.38 25.74 -4.26
N VAL A 463 -19.10 24.43 -4.11
CA VAL A 463 -17.83 23.94 -3.59
C VAL A 463 -17.12 23.08 -4.63
N ALA A 464 -15.79 23.21 -4.74
CA ALA A 464 -14.96 22.30 -5.51
C ALA A 464 -14.55 21.09 -4.64
N ALA A 465 -14.59 19.87 -5.18
CA ALA A 465 -14.13 18.66 -4.49
C ALA A 465 -12.67 18.78 -4.02
N ALA A 466 -11.82 19.43 -4.84
CA ALA A 466 -10.42 19.70 -4.49
C ALA A 466 -10.27 20.52 -3.19
N ALA A 467 -11.16 21.46 -2.90
CA ALA A 467 -11.10 22.27 -1.68
C ALA A 467 -11.40 21.39 -0.44
N LEU A 468 -12.41 20.53 -0.51
CA LEU A 468 -12.74 19.58 0.57
C LEU A 468 -11.63 18.54 0.75
N LYS A 469 -11.01 18.08 -0.35
CA LYS A 469 -9.87 17.15 -0.31
C LYS A 469 -8.67 17.77 0.41
N LEU A 470 -8.35 19.03 0.15
CA LEU A 470 -7.28 19.75 0.84
C LEU A 470 -7.56 19.92 2.35
N GLU A 471 -8.82 20.20 2.73
CA GLU A 471 -9.22 20.28 4.14
C GLU A 471 -9.01 18.93 4.84
N LEU A 472 -9.45 17.83 4.22
CA LEU A 472 -9.25 16.47 4.73
C LEU A 472 -7.75 16.15 4.92
N GLN A 473 -6.93 16.42 3.89
CA GLN A 473 -5.50 16.09 3.87
C GLN A 473 -4.70 16.88 4.92
N LYS A 474 -5.07 18.15 5.15
CA LYS A 474 -4.42 19.00 6.13
C LYS A 474 -4.52 18.41 7.54
N ASP A 475 -5.72 17.95 7.93
CA ASP A 475 -5.96 17.46 9.28
C ASP A 475 -5.58 15.97 9.44
N ALA A 476 -5.58 15.18 8.34
CA ALA A 476 -5.25 13.76 8.38
C ALA A 476 -3.84 13.48 8.92
N TRP A 477 -2.86 14.33 8.57
CA TRP A 477 -1.49 14.16 9.05
C TRP A 477 -1.37 14.27 10.58
N ASP A 478 -2.05 15.24 11.17
CA ASP A 478 -1.96 15.49 12.61
C ASP A 478 -2.83 14.53 13.42
N ALA A 479 -3.90 14.01 12.83
CA ALA A 479 -4.85 13.15 13.49
C ALA A 479 -4.55 11.65 13.37
N VAL A 480 -4.26 11.17 12.14
CA VAL A 480 -4.06 9.74 11.81
C VAL A 480 -2.71 9.48 11.12
N GLY A 481 -1.83 10.46 11.09
CA GLY A 481 -0.45 10.35 10.60
C GLY A 481 0.45 9.52 11.54
N PRO A 482 1.78 9.78 11.54
CA PRO A 482 2.74 8.93 12.25
C PRO A 482 2.73 9.08 13.78
N ALA A 483 1.97 10.05 14.35
CA ALA A 483 1.81 10.22 15.80
C ALA A 483 0.40 10.72 16.10
N ARG A 484 -0.31 10.05 16.98
CA ARG A 484 -1.77 10.17 17.16
C ARG A 484 -2.15 10.38 18.63
N THR A 485 -3.32 11.00 18.84
CA THR A 485 -3.98 11.05 20.15
C THR A 485 -5.46 10.71 19.99
N GLU A 486 -6.10 10.21 21.04
CA GLU A 486 -7.54 9.90 21.02
C GLU A 486 -8.38 11.12 20.63
N ALA A 487 -8.07 12.27 21.23
CA ALA A 487 -8.76 13.52 20.93
C ALA A 487 -8.59 13.96 19.47
N GLY A 488 -7.37 13.80 18.90
CA GLY A 488 -7.09 14.12 17.49
C GLY A 488 -7.87 13.20 16.54
N ILE A 489 -7.87 11.89 16.81
CA ILE A 489 -8.62 10.91 15.99
C ILE A 489 -10.13 11.21 16.04
N ALA A 490 -10.69 11.48 17.24
CA ALA A 490 -12.12 11.79 17.39
C ALA A 490 -12.51 13.10 16.67
N ALA A 491 -11.69 14.14 16.76
CA ALA A 491 -11.91 15.40 16.04
C ALA A 491 -11.87 15.20 14.52
N PHE A 492 -10.96 14.35 14.05
CA PHE A 492 -10.87 13.99 12.62
C PHE A 492 -12.10 13.21 12.14
N GLY A 493 -12.63 12.29 12.94
CA GLY A 493 -13.90 11.62 12.66
C GLY A 493 -15.03 12.62 12.44
N SER A 494 -15.15 13.62 13.33
CA SER A 494 -16.14 14.70 13.19
C SER A 494 -15.91 15.57 11.94
N LEU A 495 -14.67 15.81 11.55
CA LEU A 495 -14.34 16.49 10.28
C LEU A 495 -14.82 15.67 9.09
N ILE A 496 -14.51 14.36 9.06
CA ILE A 496 -14.89 13.47 7.96
C ILE A 496 -16.41 13.49 7.79
N ASP A 497 -17.19 13.44 8.86
CA ASP A 497 -18.66 13.48 8.79
C ASP A 497 -19.16 14.80 8.21
N ARG A 498 -18.58 15.93 8.62
CA ARG A 498 -18.91 17.26 8.03
C ARG A 498 -18.58 17.32 6.55
N LEU A 499 -17.40 16.81 6.12
CA LEU A 499 -17.00 16.80 4.71
C LEU A 499 -17.86 15.83 3.89
N THR A 500 -18.26 14.71 4.47
CA THR A 500 -19.16 13.74 3.82
C THR A 500 -20.53 14.38 3.53
N ALA A 501 -21.10 15.11 4.51
CA ALA A 501 -22.35 15.82 4.34
C ALA A 501 -22.29 16.91 3.25
N ARG A 502 -21.10 17.42 2.96
CA ARG A 502 -20.89 18.44 1.92
C ARG A 502 -20.65 17.88 0.51
N LEU A 503 -20.65 16.59 0.33
CA LEU A 503 -20.49 15.99 -1.01
C LEU A 503 -21.64 16.40 -1.96
N ASP A 504 -22.84 16.63 -1.44
CA ASP A 504 -23.97 17.08 -2.25
C ASP A 504 -23.87 18.57 -2.64
N ASP A 505 -23.01 19.36 -1.98
CA ASP A 505 -22.71 20.75 -2.33
C ASP A 505 -21.60 20.89 -3.40
N VAL A 506 -21.00 19.78 -3.85
CA VAL A 506 -19.93 19.82 -4.85
C VAL A 506 -20.48 20.14 -6.23
N ALA A 507 -19.89 21.15 -6.90
CA ALA A 507 -20.25 21.49 -8.26
C ALA A 507 -19.58 20.54 -9.26
N ILE A 508 -20.38 19.87 -10.08
CA ILE A 508 -19.91 18.98 -11.16
C ILE A 508 -20.51 19.46 -12.50
N PRO A 509 -19.69 19.91 -13.45
CA PRO A 509 -20.18 20.34 -14.76
C PRO A 509 -20.93 19.25 -15.52
N ASN A 510 -21.84 19.66 -16.40
CA ASN A 510 -22.68 18.74 -17.18
C ASN A 510 -22.04 18.38 -18.53
N TYR A 511 -20.82 17.82 -18.48
CA TYR A 511 -20.16 17.19 -19.63
C TYR A 511 -19.42 15.93 -19.14
N ALA A 512 -19.19 14.98 -20.05
CA ALA A 512 -18.68 13.66 -19.66
C ALA A 512 -17.21 13.44 -20.01
N THR A 513 -16.63 14.11 -21.03
CA THR A 513 -15.26 13.88 -21.46
C THR A 513 -14.29 14.65 -20.56
N PHE A 514 -13.32 13.94 -19.94
CA PHE A 514 -12.33 14.50 -19.01
C PHE A 514 -12.94 15.44 -17.95
N ASN A 515 -14.05 15.03 -17.34
CA ASN A 515 -14.70 15.82 -16.29
C ASN A 515 -13.88 15.76 -14.99
N GLN A 516 -12.91 16.65 -14.86
CA GLN A 516 -12.00 16.69 -13.70
C GLN A 516 -12.75 16.87 -12.38
N SER A 517 -13.85 17.64 -12.36
CA SER A 517 -14.64 17.82 -11.13
C SER A 517 -15.32 16.53 -10.70
N PHE A 518 -15.80 15.71 -11.64
CA PHE A 518 -16.35 14.39 -11.35
C PHE A 518 -15.28 13.43 -10.84
N ILE A 519 -14.10 13.42 -11.50
CA ILE A 519 -12.95 12.61 -11.07
C ILE A 519 -12.55 12.95 -9.62
N GLU A 520 -12.38 14.22 -9.32
CA GLU A 520 -12.00 14.66 -7.97
C GLU A 520 -13.08 14.41 -6.93
N PHE A 521 -14.36 14.44 -7.34
CA PHE A 521 -15.47 14.06 -6.47
C PHE A 521 -15.40 12.58 -6.09
N GLU A 522 -15.19 11.66 -7.05
CA GLU A 522 -15.09 10.23 -6.78
C GLU A 522 -13.85 9.89 -5.94
N GLU A 523 -12.71 10.53 -6.20
CA GLU A 523 -11.51 10.37 -5.39
C GLU A 523 -11.70 10.88 -3.96
N LEU A 524 -12.36 12.03 -3.78
CA LEU A 524 -12.70 12.55 -2.46
C LEU A 524 -13.66 11.61 -1.72
N ARG A 525 -14.69 11.10 -2.40
CA ARG A 525 -15.63 10.12 -1.84
C ARG A 525 -14.90 8.90 -1.30
N ASN A 526 -13.97 8.34 -2.08
CA ASN A 526 -13.17 7.19 -1.70
C ASN A 526 -12.20 7.51 -0.54
N LEU A 527 -11.55 8.68 -0.56
CA LEU A 527 -10.69 9.12 0.55
C LEU A 527 -11.46 9.30 1.86
N LEU A 528 -12.67 9.87 1.82
CA LEU A 528 -13.52 10.03 3.00
C LEU A 528 -13.94 8.67 3.59
N GLU A 529 -14.39 7.74 2.75
CA GLU A 529 -14.73 6.37 3.18
C GLU A 529 -13.51 5.66 3.80
N THR A 530 -12.36 5.76 3.15
CA THR A 530 -11.12 5.15 3.63
C THR A 530 -10.63 5.81 4.94
N ALA A 531 -10.74 7.14 5.05
CA ALA A 531 -10.37 7.88 6.25
C ALA A 531 -11.24 7.49 7.45
N LYS A 532 -12.56 7.22 7.25
CA LYS A 532 -13.45 6.66 8.28
C LYS A 532 -12.93 5.33 8.80
N ALA A 533 -12.57 4.41 7.89
CA ALA A 533 -12.04 3.10 8.27
C ALA A 533 -10.72 3.21 9.05
N VAL A 534 -9.81 4.10 8.62
CA VAL A 534 -8.55 4.37 9.32
C VAL A 534 -8.78 4.96 10.71
N ALA A 535 -9.66 5.96 10.83
CA ALA A 535 -9.97 6.61 12.11
C ALA A 535 -10.63 5.63 13.08
N ALA A 536 -11.59 4.83 12.63
CA ALA A 536 -12.27 3.82 13.45
C ALA A 536 -11.28 2.77 13.98
N ALA A 537 -10.42 2.21 13.12
CA ALA A 537 -9.40 1.24 13.52
C ALA A 537 -8.36 1.86 14.47
N ALA A 538 -7.94 3.11 14.21
CA ALA A 538 -6.97 3.83 15.04
C ALA A 538 -7.50 4.16 16.45
N LEU A 539 -8.80 4.41 16.57
CA LEU A 539 -9.45 4.64 17.86
C LEU A 539 -9.53 3.35 18.66
N GLU A 540 -9.84 2.22 18.00
CA GLU A 540 -9.96 0.90 18.64
C GLU A 540 -8.61 0.37 19.15
N ARG A 541 -7.50 0.68 18.47
CA ARG A 541 -6.16 0.30 18.95
C ARG A 541 -5.66 1.29 20.00
N ASP A 542 -5.75 0.88 21.25
CA ASP A 542 -5.45 1.68 22.44
C ASP A 542 -3.99 1.63 22.92
N ALA A 543 -3.07 1.06 22.10
CA ALA A 543 -1.64 1.00 22.41
C ALA A 543 -0.80 1.24 21.15
N SER A 544 0.41 1.76 21.32
CA SER A 544 1.35 1.94 20.21
C SER A 544 1.89 0.61 19.71
N LEU A 545 1.81 0.37 18.40
CA LEU A 545 2.35 -0.80 17.73
C LEU A 545 2.71 -0.46 16.26
N GLY A 546 3.97 -0.64 15.89
CA GLY A 546 4.43 -0.46 14.52
C GLY A 546 4.15 0.93 13.95
N GLY A 547 3.41 1.00 12.83
CA GLY A 547 3.03 2.27 12.18
C GLY A 547 1.99 3.09 12.95
N HIS A 548 1.33 2.50 13.93
CA HIS A 548 0.37 3.17 14.80
C HIS A 548 1.02 3.60 16.11
N VAL A 549 1.34 4.89 16.24
CA VAL A 549 1.96 5.45 17.44
C VAL A 549 0.99 6.37 18.15
N ARG A 550 0.67 6.04 19.39
CA ARG A 550 -0.20 6.84 20.30
C ARG A 550 0.70 7.64 21.25
N LEU A 551 0.52 8.97 21.25
CA LEU A 551 1.25 9.86 22.17
C LEU A 551 0.62 9.90 23.57
N ASP A 552 -0.62 9.51 23.67
CA ASP A 552 -1.47 9.52 24.88
C ASP A 552 -1.66 8.11 25.50
N LYS A 553 -1.01 7.10 24.95
CA LYS A 553 -1.06 5.70 25.42
C LYS A 553 0.34 5.10 25.44
N ASP A 554 0.51 4.08 26.24
CA ASP A 554 1.76 3.32 26.32
C ASP A 554 2.01 2.47 25.07
N GLU A 555 3.25 1.98 24.92
CA GLU A 555 3.56 0.94 23.95
C GLU A 555 2.91 -0.38 24.37
N ILE A 556 2.53 -1.20 23.37
CA ILE A 556 1.95 -2.51 23.65
C ILE A 556 2.94 -3.36 24.44
N SER A 557 2.47 -3.96 25.52
CA SER A 557 3.29 -4.88 26.32
C SER A 557 3.71 -6.09 25.47
N VAL A 558 4.97 -6.52 25.59
CA VAL A 558 5.46 -7.76 24.97
C VAL A 558 4.70 -9.02 25.44
N PHE A 559 3.99 -8.91 26.58
CA PHE A 559 3.16 -9.99 27.12
C PHE A 559 1.69 -9.90 26.66
N ALA A 560 1.29 -8.81 26.02
CA ALA A 560 -0.07 -8.69 25.52
C ALA A 560 -0.35 -9.71 24.39
N GLU A 561 -1.58 -10.18 24.34
CA GLU A 561 -2.05 -11.02 23.23
C GLU A 561 -2.24 -10.14 21.99
N PRO A 562 -1.62 -10.50 20.86
CA PRO A 562 -1.75 -9.74 19.62
C PRO A 562 -3.16 -9.88 19.04
N TYR A 563 -3.67 -8.77 18.49
CA TYR A 563 -4.95 -8.76 17.78
C TYR A 563 -4.89 -7.84 16.56
N SER A 564 -5.60 -8.21 15.51
CA SER A 564 -5.91 -7.33 14.39
C SER A 564 -7.22 -6.59 14.64
N THR A 565 -7.30 -5.34 14.20
CA THR A 565 -8.56 -4.61 14.06
C THR A 565 -9.24 -5.06 12.78
N VAL A 566 -10.49 -5.46 12.84
CA VAL A 566 -11.30 -5.79 11.67
C VAL A 566 -12.45 -4.80 11.58
N VAL A 567 -12.50 -4.11 10.47
CA VAL A 567 -13.45 -3.02 10.19
C VAL A 567 -14.44 -3.49 9.14
N HIS A 568 -15.73 -3.25 9.37
CA HIS A 568 -16.76 -3.45 8.37
C HIS A 568 -17.70 -2.23 8.32
N ARG A 569 -18.24 -1.96 7.14
CA ARG A 569 -19.23 -0.93 6.91
C ARG A 569 -20.62 -1.53 7.03
N ASP A 570 -21.47 -0.97 7.89
CA ASP A 570 -22.86 -1.37 8.04
C ASP A 570 -23.76 -0.78 6.92
N ALA A 571 -25.04 -1.15 6.93
CA ALA A 571 -26.02 -0.70 5.93
C ALA A 571 -26.24 0.83 5.95
N ASP A 572 -26.07 1.45 7.11
CA ASP A 572 -26.23 2.90 7.30
C ASP A 572 -24.96 3.68 6.95
N GLY A 573 -23.87 2.98 6.60
CA GLY A 573 -22.58 3.57 6.22
C GLY A 573 -21.65 3.87 7.37
N HIS A 574 -21.94 3.39 8.58
CA HIS A 574 -21.05 3.50 9.73
C HIS A 574 -20.00 2.38 9.69
N TYR A 575 -18.84 2.68 10.25
CA TYR A 575 -17.75 1.74 10.37
C TYR A 575 -17.69 1.14 11.78
N CYS A 576 -17.99 -0.15 11.87
CA CYS A 576 -17.89 -0.93 13.10
C CYS A 576 -16.55 -1.66 13.16
N VAL A 577 -15.92 -1.69 14.32
CA VAL A 577 -14.61 -2.34 14.52
C VAL A 577 -14.73 -3.46 15.56
N ARG A 578 -14.07 -4.58 15.31
CA ARG A 578 -13.89 -5.65 16.28
C ARG A 578 -12.43 -6.11 16.33
N ARG A 579 -12.02 -6.67 17.46
CA ARG A 579 -10.69 -7.26 17.64
C ARG A 579 -10.73 -8.74 17.27
N VAL A 580 -9.77 -9.18 16.48
CA VAL A 580 -9.58 -10.58 16.13
C VAL A 580 -8.22 -11.03 16.65
N ALA A 581 -8.22 -11.98 17.59
CA ALA A 581 -7.00 -12.51 18.19
C ALA A 581 -6.06 -13.12 17.15
N ARG A 582 -4.75 -12.94 17.34
CA ARG A 582 -3.69 -13.48 16.49
C ARG A 582 -2.76 -14.40 17.28
N PRO A 583 -2.28 -15.52 16.67
CA PRO A 583 -1.32 -16.39 17.33
C PRO A 583 -0.02 -15.66 17.64
N LYS A 584 0.45 -15.72 18.89
CA LYS A 584 1.72 -15.16 19.32
C LYS A 584 2.86 -16.10 19.02
N THR A 585 3.97 -15.57 18.51
CA THR A 585 5.21 -16.34 18.34
C THR A 585 5.75 -16.76 19.71
N PRO A 586 6.00 -18.05 19.98
CA PRO A 586 6.53 -18.51 21.26
C PRO A 586 7.86 -17.85 21.60
N LEU A 587 8.07 -17.51 22.89
CA LEU A 587 9.28 -16.82 23.38
C LEU A 587 10.58 -17.56 22.98
N LYS A 588 10.54 -18.90 22.97
CA LYS A 588 11.68 -19.72 22.54
C LYS A 588 12.10 -19.45 21.09
N GLN A 589 11.14 -19.21 20.21
CA GLN A 589 11.41 -18.85 18.82
C GLN A 589 11.92 -17.41 18.71
N LEU A 590 11.39 -16.46 19.50
CA LEU A 590 11.90 -15.09 19.56
C LEU A 590 13.39 -15.02 19.91
N LEU A 591 13.86 -15.89 20.82
CA LEU A 591 15.28 -15.95 21.23
C LEU A 591 16.18 -16.56 20.14
N ALA A 592 15.64 -17.44 19.30
CA ALA A 592 16.39 -18.05 18.19
C ALA A 592 16.59 -17.09 17.00
N TYR A 593 15.77 -16.02 16.89
CA TYR A 593 15.83 -15.03 15.81
C TYR A 593 16.65 -13.77 16.15
N LYS A 594 17.14 -13.63 17.38
CA LYS A 594 18.06 -12.57 17.79
C LYS A 594 19.51 -13.02 17.61
#